data_bbe9638a47be81305976d80aa7fd7242
#
_entry.id   bbe9638a47be81305976d80aa7fd7242
#
_cell.length_a   1.000
_cell.length_b   1.000
_cell.length_c   1.000
_cell.angle_alpha   90.00
_cell.angle_beta   90.00
_cell.angle_gamma   90.00
#
_symmetry.space_group_name_H-M   'P 1'
#
loop_
_entity.id
_entity.type
_entity.pdbx_description
1 polymer ?
#
loop_
_entity_poly.entity_id
_entity_poly.type
_entity_poly.pdbx_seq_one_letter_code
_entity_poly.pdbx_strand_id
1 'polypeptide(L)'
;MQAVIRFFETFFGIVRISDILDIAILSVFIYKLIWMTRKNSFGRVLKGVGVLLVFMALASVLKLYAVSYLFNIVIDWGVLALVVIFQPEIRRILERVGDSRLFAALFSSQARDLNAVEHAIRETVEAYELMSRDKVGALMVFERNNHLDDIIKTGTALDAAASAELLKNIFWNKAPLHDGAVIVRNGRIVGAGCMLPLSGNVNLSRDLGMRHRAGIGISEHSDAVVAIVSEETGSISVAVGGMLKRHLAPETFMRLLENELLSKEENENVNILTLISSLLSRSRKGDEQDEID
;
A
#
# COMPACT_ATOMS: atom_id res chain seq x y z
N MET A 1 2.60 50.98 26.67
CA MET A 1 1.51 50.04 26.79
C MET A 1 0.53 50.13 25.63
N GLN A 2 0.06 51.33 25.26
CA GLN A 2 -0.88 51.52 24.11
C GLN A 2 -0.34 51.11 22.74
N ALA A 3 0.97 51.26 22.48
CA ALA A 3 1.59 50.82 21.21
C ALA A 3 1.60 49.30 21.01
N VAL A 4 1.75 48.54 22.11
CA VAL A 4 1.74 47.08 22.10
C VAL A 4 0.31 46.53 21.88
N ILE A 5 -0.69 47.18 22.49
CA ILE A 5 -2.10 46.82 22.35
C ILE A 5 -2.54 47.07 20.92
N ARG A 6 -2.20 48.21 20.31
CA ARG A 6 -2.50 48.52 18.89
C ARG A 6 -1.79 47.56 17.93
N PHE A 7 -0.58 47.13 18.24
CA PHE A 7 0.13 46.12 17.44
C PHE A 7 -0.62 44.79 17.44
N PHE A 8 -1.08 44.34 18.60
CA PHE A 8 -1.88 43.11 18.71
C PHE A 8 -3.25 43.21 18.05
N GLU A 9 -3.96 44.33 18.23
CA GLU A 9 -5.26 44.56 17.57
C GLU A 9 -5.12 44.59 16.03
N THR A 10 -4.07 45.22 15.51
CA THR A 10 -3.80 45.23 14.07
C THR A 10 -3.38 43.86 13.56
N PHE A 11 -2.60 43.12 14.33
CA PHE A 11 -2.14 41.79 13.96
C PHE A 11 -3.28 40.76 13.92
N PHE A 12 -4.14 40.75 14.95
CA PHE A 12 -5.31 39.87 14.98
C PHE A 12 -6.44 40.29 14.04
N GLY A 13 -6.54 41.55 13.64
CA GLY A 13 -7.50 42.03 12.65
C GLY A 13 -7.13 41.68 11.21
N ILE A 14 -5.88 41.34 10.93
CA ILE A 14 -5.38 40.99 9.58
C ILE A 14 -5.42 39.47 9.36
N VAL A 15 -5.33 38.68 10.41
CA VAL A 15 -5.29 37.18 10.31
C VAL A 15 -6.68 36.66 9.99
N ARG A 16 -6.86 36.17 8.78
CA ARG A 16 -8.10 35.52 8.34
C ARG A 16 -8.04 34.02 8.74
N ILE A 17 -9.21 33.42 8.91
CA ILE A 17 -9.34 31.98 9.18
C ILE A 17 -8.61 31.14 8.10
N SER A 18 -8.62 31.65 6.84
CA SER A 18 -7.86 31.05 5.73
C SER A 18 -6.36 30.98 6.00
N ASP A 19 -5.76 31.98 6.68
CA ASP A 19 -4.32 32.02 6.92
C ASP A 19 -3.90 30.97 7.97
N ILE A 20 -4.78 30.72 8.96
CA ILE A 20 -4.59 29.64 9.94
C ILE A 20 -4.68 28.28 9.27
N LEU A 21 -5.63 28.09 8.36
CA LEU A 21 -5.78 26.87 7.56
C LEU A 21 -4.56 26.64 6.66
N ASP A 22 -4.06 27.67 5.99
CA ASP A 22 -2.87 27.59 5.13
C ASP A 22 -1.63 27.16 5.95
N ILE A 23 -1.41 27.79 7.11
CA ILE A 23 -0.30 27.44 8.00
C ILE A 23 -0.45 26.01 8.53
N ALA A 24 -1.66 25.58 8.89
CA ALA A 24 -1.92 24.23 9.38
C ALA A 24 -1.67 23.17 8.28
N ILE A 25 -2.20 23.41 7.07
CA ILE A 25 -2.01 22.52 5.91
C ILE A 25 -0.53 22.43 5.55
N LEU A 26 0.17 23.57 5.47
CA LEU A 26 1.59 23.63 5.17
C LEU A 26 2.43 22.94 6.24
N SER A 27 2.10 23.11 7.52
CA SER A 27 2.78 22.44 8.63
C SER A 27 2.63 20.92 8.58
N VAL A 28 1.44 20.42 8.30
CA VAL A 28 1.17 18.97 8.12
C VAL A 28 1.91 18.44 6.90
N PHE A 29 1.93 19.19 5.81
CA PHE A 29 2.65 18.82 4.59
C PHE A 29 4.16 18.73 4.84
N ILE A 30 4.76 19.74 5.47
CA ILE A 30 6.20 19.77 5.82
C ILE A 30 6.52 18.65 6.81
N TYR A 31 5.69 18.41 7.83
CA TYR A 31 5.87 17.33 8.79
C TYR A 31 5.88 15.96 8.10
N LYS A 32 4.90 15.68 7.23
CA LYS A 32 4.86 14.45 6.42
C LYS A 32 6.08 14.32 5.51
N LEU A 33 6.49 15.39 4.88
CA LEU A 33 7.67 15.42 4.02
C LEU A 33 8.93 15.04 4.82
N ILE A 34 9.16 15.65 5.99
CA ILE A 34 10.27 15.35 6.89
C ILE A 34 10.21 13.91 7.41
N TRP A 35 9.03 13.43 7.76
CA TRP A 35 8.87 12.05 8.23
C TRP A 35 9.17 11.02 7.15
N MET A 36 8.74 11.28 5.91
CA MET A 36 8.99 10.42 4.75
C MET A 36 10.49 10.37 4.38
N THR A 37 11.26 11.44 4.64
CA THR A 37 12.71 11.49 4.34
C THR A 37 13.56 10.65 5.28
N ARG A 38 13.05 10.28 6.47
CA ARG A 38 13.81 9.51 7.47
C ARG A 38 14.04 8.04 7.08
N LYS A 39 13.26 7.47 6.17
CA LYS A 39 13.31 6.02 5.82
C LYS A 39 13.96 5.67 4.48
N ASN A 40 14.21 6.63 3.57
CA ASN A 40 14.61 6.32 2.19
C ASN A 40 15.81 7.16 1.69
N SER A 41 16.40 6.71 0.57
CA SER A 41 17.45 7.43 -0.18
C SER A 41 17.09 8.86 -0.58
N PHE A 42 15.81 9.18 -0.62
CA PHE A 42 15.20 10.50 -0.80
C PHE A 42 15.75 11.56 0.19
N GLY A 43 15.97 11.18 1.45
CA GLY A 43 16.50 12.11 2.46
C GLY A 43 17.90 12.63 2.16
N ARG A 44 18.69 11.91 1.39
CA ARG A 44 20.03 12.35 0.98
C ARG A 44 19.98 13.43 -0.09
N VAL A 45 19.08 13.27 -1.07
CA VAL A 45 18.88 14.26 -2.14
C VAL A 45 18.29 15.54 -1.57
N LEU A 46 17.31 15.46 -0.68
CA LEU A 46 16.68 16.63 -0.06
C LEU A 46 17.67 17.43 0.79
N LYS A 47 18.59 16.76 1.52
CA LYS A 47 19.68 17.43 2.22
C LYS A 47 20.62 18.18 1.27
N GLY A 48 20.95 17.57 0.12
CA GLY A 48 21.77 18.21 -0.92
C GLY A 48 21.10 19.47 -1.48
N VAL A 49 19.82 19.40 -1.81
CA VAL A 49 19.03 20.56 -2.27
C VAL A 49 18.95 21.63 -1.18
N GLY A 50 18.73 21.25 0.08
CA GLY A 50 18.72 22.20 1.21
C GLY A 50 20.04 22.95 1.37
N VAL A 51 21.18 22.26 1.27
CA VAL A 51 22.50 22.88 1.31
C VAL A 51 22.68 23.87 0.15
N LEU A 52 22.25 23.50 -1.05
CA LEU A 52 22.33 24.36 -2.24
C LEU A 52 21.51 25.64 -2.07
N LEU A 53 20.28 25.54 -1.52
CA LEU A 53 19.44 26.70 -1.22
C LEU A 53 20.06 27.62 -0.17
N VAL A 54 20.68 27.06 0.88
CA VAL A 54 21.39 27.84 1.91
C VAL A 54 22.57 28.59 1.29
N PHE A 55 23.37 27.95 0.43
CA PHE A 55 24.47 28.60 -0.27
C PHE A 55 23.99 29.73 -1.19
N MET A 56 22.88 29.52 -1.89
CA MET A 56 22.27 30.56 -2.74
C MET A 56 21.79 31.75 -1.91
N ALA A 57 21.13 31.52 -0.77
CA ALA A 57 20.73 32.60 0.12
C ALA A 57 21.93 33.40 0.64
N LEU A 58 23.00 32.69 1.03
CA LEU A 58 24.26 33.33 1.46
C LEU A 58 24.92 34.17 0.36
N ALA A 59 24.98 33.62 -0.87
CA ALA A 59 25.53 34.35 -2.02
C ALA A 59 24.73 35.63 -2.35
N SER A 60 23.38 35.55 -2.20
CA SER A 60 22.50 36.71 -2.36
C SER A 60 22.72 37.79 -1.31
N VAL A 61 22.84 37.41 -0.03
CA VAL A 61 23.14 38.34 1.08
C VAL A 61 24.50 39.02 0.90
N LEU A 62 25.51 38.25 0.45
CA LEU A 62 26.86 38.76 0.22
C LEU A 62 26.99 39.53 -1.12
N LYS A 63 25.90 39.66 -1.92
CA LYS A 63 25.86 40.33 -3.21
C LYS A 63 26.86 39.76 -4.22
N LEU A 64 27.10 38.44 -4.20
CA LEU A 64 28.02 37.74 -5.12
C LEU A 64 27.31 37.48 -6.45
N TYR A 65 27.25 38.47 -7.32
CA TYR A 65 26.49 38.43 -8.57
C TYR A 65 26.82 37.25 -9.49
N ALA A 66 28.10 36.95 -9.69
CA ALA A 66 28.56 35.86 -10.56
C ALA A 66 28.15 34.48 -9.99
N VAL A 67 28.28 34.31 -8.69
CA VAL A 67 27.91 33.08 -7.99
C VAL A 67 26.38 32.90 -8.02
N SER A 68 25.63 33.96 -7.75
CA SER A 68 24.16 33.93 -7.82
C SER A 68 23.67 33.61 -9.23
N TYR A 69 24.29 34.14 -10.26
CA TYR A 69 23.94 33.82 -11.64
C TYR A 69 24.16 32.34 -11.98
N LEU A 70 25.29 31.77 -11.54
CA LEU A 70 25.58 30.35 -11.74
C LEU A 70 24.57 29.45 -11.00
N PHE A 71 24.22 29.80 -9.75
CA PHE A 71 23.22 29.06 -8.99
C PHE A 71 21.83 29.13 -9.60
N ASN A 72 21.41 30.26 -10.16
CA ASN A 72 20.15 30.38 -10.86
C ASN A 72 20.06 29.41 -12.05
N ILE A 73 21.12 29.34 -12.88
CA ILE A 73 21.19 28.38 -13.99
C ILE A 73 21.10 26.94 -13.47
N VAL A 74 21.82 26.60 -12.40
CA VAL A 74 21.78 25.26 -11.81
C VAL A 74 20.38 24.93 -11.27
N ILE A 75 19.66 25.90 -10.70
CA ILE A 75 18.29 25.69 -10.20
C ILE A 75 17.32 25.52 -11.37
N ASP A 76 17.37 26.37 -12.39
CA ASP A 76 16.45 26.29 -13.53
C ASP A 76 16.52 24.90 -14.21
N TRP A 77 17.73 24.40 -14.46
CA TRP A 77 17.93 23.06 -15.00
C TRP A 77 17.78 21.95 -13.95
N GLY A 78 18.09 22.25 -12.71
CA GLY A 78 17.99 21.32 -11.58
C GLY A 78 16.56 20.91 -11.27
N VAL A 79 15.59 21.82 -11.40
CA VAL A 79 14.16 21.49 -11.25
C VAL A 79 13.72 20.48 -12.30
N LEU A 80 14.12 20.67 -13.55
CA LEU A 80 13.81 19.72 -14.62
C LEU A 80 14.45 18.34 -14.36
N ALA A 81 15.74 18.33 -13.99
CA ALA A 81 16.44 17.10 -13.62
C ALA A 81 15.79 16.40 -12.42
N LEU A 82 15.31 17.16 -11.44
CA LEU A 82 14.64 16.64 -10.25
C LEU A 82 13.31 15.98 -10.61
N VAL A 83 12.52 16.58 -11.51
CA VAL A 83 11.27 15.98 -12.01
C VAL A 83 11.54 14.65 -12.70
N VAL A 84 12.58 14.58 -13.55
CA VAL A 84 12.96 13.33 -14.24
C VAL A 84 13.44 12.26 -13.25
N ILE A 85 14.25 12.63 -12.25
CA ILE A 85 14.76 11.69 -11.23
C ILE A 85 13.62 11.16 -10.37
N PHE A 86 12.62 12.00 -10.04
CA PHE A 86 11.48 11.62 -9.20
C PHE A 86 10.26 11.15 -9.99
N GLN A 87 10.35 11.03 -11.30
CA GLN A 87 9.27 10.50 -12.13
C GLN A 87 8.69 9.17 -11.61
N PRO A 88 9.51 8.15 -11.25
CA PRO A 88 8.97 6.89 -10.73
C PRO A 88 8.27 7.04 -9.38
N GLU A 89 8.76 7.93 -8.50
CA GLU A 89 8.14 8.20 -7.20
C GLU A 89 6.82 8.94 -7.34
N ILE A 90 6.77 9.96 -8.21
CA ILE A 90 5.54 10.71 -8.52
C ILE A 90 4.50 9.77 -9.12
N ARG A 91 4.91 8.91 -10.05
CA ARG A 91 4.03 7.91 -10.65
C ARG A 91 3.44 6.98 -9.58
N ARG A 92 4.25 6.43 -8.68
CA ARG A 92 3.79 5.57 -7.57
C ARG A 92 2.85 6.29 -6.61
N ILE A 93 3.06 7.60 -6.37
CA ILE A 93 2.16 8.39 -5.53
C ILE A 93 0.83 8.60 -6.24
N LEU A 94 0.83 8.94 -7.54
CA LEU A 94 -0.38 9.12 -8.33
C LEU A 94 -1.17 7.82 -8.48
N GLU A 95 -0.48 6.69 -8.68
CA GLU A 95 -1.09 5.36 -8.69
C GLU A 95 -1.78 5.08 -7.34
N ARG A 96 -1.12 5.32 -6.20
CA ARG A 96 -1.72 5.16 -4.87
C ARG A 96 -2.89 6.11 -4.59
N VAL A 97 -2.85 7.32 -5.12
CA VAL A 97 -3.97 8.28 -5.01
C VAL A 97 -5.11 7.85 -5.93
N GLY A 98 -4.81 7.38 -7.14
CA GLY A 98 -5.80 6.82 -8.08
C GLY A 98 -6.46 5.54 -7.55
N ASP A 99 -5.68 4.70 -6.89
CA ASP A 99 -6.14 3.48 -6.21
C ASP A 99 -6.76 3.76 -4.83
N SER A 100 -6.81 5.03 -4.40
CA SER A 100 -7.41 5.36 -3.11
C SER A 100 -8.88 4.96 -3.11
N ARG A 101 -9.30 4.24 -2.07
CA ARG A 101 -10.67 3.72 -1.90
C ARG A 101 -11.76 4.79 -2.03
N LEU A 102 -11.43 6.05 -1.77
CA LEU A 102 -12.34 7.19 -1.99
C LEU A 102 -12.63 7.40 -3.47
N PHE A 103 -11.62 7.26 -4.35
CA PHE A 103 -11.81 7.36 -5.80
C PHE A 103 -12.49 6.10 -6.35
N ALA A 104 -12.09 4.92 -5.87
CA ALA A 104 -12.73 3.65 -6.22
C ALA A 104 -14.20 3.61 -5.76
N ALA A 105 -14.52 4.09 -4.55
CA ALA A 105 -15.89 4.16 -4.05
C ALA A 105 -16.78 5.17 -4.81
N LEU A 106 -16.19 6.21 -5.39
CA LEU A 106 -16.93 7.21 -6.16
C LEU A 106 -17.12 6.82 -7.63
N PHE A 107 -16.22 6.02 -8.21
CA PHE A 107 -16.17 5.78 -9.65
C PHE A 107 -16.19 4.30 -10.08
N SER A 108 -16.01 3.33 -9.18
CA SER A 108 -16.12 1.91 -9.52
C SER A 108 -17.32 1.25 -8.85
N SER A 109 -18.23 0.76 -9.65
CA SER A 109 -19.30 -0.17 -9.25
C SER A 109 -18.80 -1.61 -9.05
N GLN A 110 -17.50 -1.82 -8.88
CA GLN A 110 -16.90 -3.11 -8.58
C GLN A 110 -16.91 -3.32 -7.06
N ALA A 111 -18.12 -3.45 -6.49
CA ALA A 111 -18.25 -4.14 -5.21
C ALA A 111 -17.58 -5.51 -5.38
N ARG A 112 -16.58 -5.82 -4.54
CA ARG A 112 -16.03 -7.17 -4.49
C ARG A 112 -17.19 -8.13 -4.27
N ASP A 113 -17.26 -9.13 -5.12
CA ASP A 113 -18.22 -10.22 -4.89
C ASP A 113 -17.69 -11.03 -3.70
N LEU A 114 -18.17 -10.69 -2.49
CA LEU A 114 -17.79 -11.37 -1.25
C LEU A 114 -18.07 -12.87 -1.34
N ASN A 115 -19.12 -13.27 -2.08
CA ASN A 115 -19.44 -14.66 -2.31
C ASN A 115 -18.33 -15.35 -3.15
N ALA A 116 -17.75 -14.65 -4.13
CA ALA A 116 -16.64 -15.19 -4.92
C ALA A 116 -15.38 -15.35 -4.07
N VAL A 117 -15.08 -14.40 -3.18
CA VAL A 117 -13.93 -14.49 -2.26
C VAL A 117 -14.12 -15.63 -1.26
N GLU A 118 -15.31 -15.75 -0.65
CA GLU A 118 -15.64 -16.83 0.28
C GLU A 118 -15.57 -18.21 -0.40
N HIS A 119 -16.08 -18.30 -1.63
CA HIS A 119 -15.93 -19.51 -2.45
C HIS A 119 -14.46 -19.85 -2.70
N ALA A 120 -13.64 -18.89 -3.11
CA ALA A 120 -12.22 -19.09 -3.34
C ALA A 120 -11.46 -19.52 -2.06
N ILE A 121 -11.84 -19.01 -0.89
CA ILE A 121 -11.30 -19.45 0.39
C ILE A 121 -11.60 -20.94 0.63
N ARG A 122 -12.87 -21.34 0.48
CA ARG A 122 -13.28 -22.75 0.70
C ARG A 122 -12.54 -23.70 -0.23
N GLU A 123 -12.53 -23.41 -1.52
CA GLU A 123 -11.83 -24.20 -2.53
C GLU A 123 -10.32 -24.29 -2.26
N THR A 124 -9.73 -23.19 -1.79
CA THR A 124 -8.32 -23.18 -1.40
C THR A 124 -8.04 -24.08 -0.20
N VAL A 125 -8.88 -24.02 0.81
CA VAL A 125 -8.73 -24.86 2.02
C VAL A 125 -8.83 -26.34 1.65
N GLU A 126 -9.81 -26.71 0.84
CA GLU A 126 -9.98 -28.10 0.34
C GLU A 126 -8.76 -28.56 -0.46
N ALA A 127 -8.30 -27.73 -1.42
CA ALA A 127 -7.11 -28.03 -2.21
C ALA A 127 -5.86 -28.21 -1.33
N TYR A 128 -5.68 -27.31 -0.35
CA TYR A 128 -4.52 -27.30 0.54
C TYR A 128 -4.52 -28.49 1.50
N GLU A 129 -5.67 -28.94 1.97
CA GLU A 129 -5.78 -30.15 2.78
C GLU A 129 -5.33 -31.38 1.98
N LEU A 130 -5.77 -31.51 0.74
CA LEU A 130 -5.37 -32.59 -0.14
C LEU A 130 -3.87 -32.53 -0.48
N MET A 131 -3.38 -31.34 -0.90
CA MET A 131 -1.97 -31.15 -1.21
C MET A 131 -1.05 -31.32 0.00
N SER A 132 -1.52 -30.98 1.20
CA SER A 132 -0.81 -31.24 2.47
C SER A 132 -0.59 -32.72 2.71
N ARG A 133 -1.61 -33.57 2.50
CA ARG A 133 -1.53 -35.03 2.63
C ARG A 133 -0.55 -35.63 1.62
N ASP A 134 -0.62 -35.14 0.38
CA ASP A 134 0.20 -35.64 -0.74
C ASP A 134 1.60 -35.00 -0.77
N LYS A 135 1.90 -34.06 0.15
CA LYS A 135 3.12 -33.25 0.19
C LYS A 135 3.41 -32.53 -1.12
N VAL A 136 2.38 -32.03 -1.77
CA VAL A 136 2.50 -31.21 -2.96
C VAL A 136 2.70 -29.75 -2.53
N GLY A 137 3.84 -29.16 -2.91
CA GLY A 137 4.17 -27.78 -2.58
C GLY A 137 3.25 -26.80 -3.32
N ALA A 138 2.65 -25.86 -2.59
CA ALA A 138 1.79 -24.82 -3.15
C ALA A 138 2.12 -23.44 -2.60
N LEU A 139 1.93 -22.41 -3.43
CA LEU A 139 2.15 -21.02 -3.09
C LEU A 139 1.06 -20.16 -3.73
N MET A 140 0.14 -19.63 -2.92
CA MET A 140 -0.99 -18.84 -3.39
C MET A 140 -1.03 -17.49 -2.69
N VAL A 141 -1.25 -16.44 -3.45
CA VAL A 141 -1.26 -15.05 -2.99
C VAL A 141 -2.66 -14.47 -3.21
N PHE A 142 -3.32 -14.12 -2.14
CA PHE A 142 -4.56 -13.36 -2.17
C PHE A 142 -4.24 -11.87 -2.16
N GLU A 143 -4.51 -11.21 -3.27
CA GLU A 143 -4.36 -9.77 -3.43
C GLU A 143 -5.44 -9.04 -2.63
N ARG A 144 -5.06 -7.96 -1.95
CA ARG A 144 -6.02 -7.10 -1.24
C ARG A 144 -6.12 -5.72 -1.88
N ASN A 145 -5.49 -4.73 -1.30
CA ASN A 145 -5.54 -3.34 -1.79
C ASN A 145 -4.38 -3.01 -2.71
N ASN A 146 -3.23 -3.65 -2.50
CA ASN A 146 -2.07 -3.45 -3.34
C ASN A 146 -2.14 -4.39 -4.54
N HIS A 147 -2.34 -3.83 -5.73
CA HIS A 147 -2.33 -4.58 -6.97
C HIS A 147 -0.95 -5.16 -7.29
N LEU A 148 -0.92 -6.42 -7.71
CA LEU A 148 0.30 -7.17 -8.00
C LEU A 148 0.50 -7.37 -9.51
N ASP A 149 0.07 -6.41 -10.34
CA ASP A 149 0.12 -6.51 -11.80
C ASP A 149 1.54 -6.77 -12.34
N ASP A 150 2.58 -6.20 -11.71
CA ASP A 150 3.96 -6.46 -12.11
C ASP A 150 4.40 -7.90 -11.80
N ILE A 151 3.86 -8.50 -10.76
CA ILE A 151 4.08 -9.92 -10.43
C ILE A 151 3.34 -10.82 -11.42
N ILE A 152 2.09 -10.51 -11.75
CA ILE A 152 1.28 -11.27 -12.70
C ILE A 152 1.95 -11.33 -14.08
N LYS A 153 2.58 -10.25 -14.53
CA LYS A 153 3.33 -10.20 -15.81
C LYS A 153 4.51 -11.17 -15.88
N THR A 154 5.02 -11.64 -14.74
CA THR A 154 6.15 -12.60 -14.70
C THR A 154 5.72 -14.05 -14.93
N GLY A 155 4.42 -14.33 -14.79
CA GLY A 155 3.82 -15.65 -14.99
C GLY A 155 2.87 -15.70 -16.20
N THR A 156 1.97 -16.64 -16.17
CA THR A 156 0.90 -16.80 -17.15
C THR A 156 -0.38 -16.15 -16.63
N ALA A 157 -0.90 -15.17 -17.35
CA ALA A 157 -2.17 -14.54 -17.03
C ALA A 157 -3.31 -15.55 -17.23
N LEU A 158 -4.21 -15.62 -16.26
CA LEU A 158 -5.39 -16.46 -16.25
C LEU A 158 -6.62 -15.61 -15.93
N ASP A 159 -7.79 -16.15 -16.19
CA ASP A 159 -9.06 -15.63 -15.70
C ASP A 159 -9.99 -16.81 -15.39
N ALA A 160 -9.84 -17.39 -14.21
CA ALA A 160 -10.58 -18.58 -13.81
C ALA A 160 -11.17 -18.44 -12.41
N ALA A 161 -12.35 -19.05 -12.19
CA ALA A 161 -12.83 -19.26 -10.83
C ALA A 161 -11.87 -20.20 -10.08
N ALA A 162 -11.66 -19.95 -8.80
CA ALA A 162 -10.91 -20.89 -7.98
C ALA A 162 -11.73 -22.17 -7.78
N SER A 163 -11.10 -23.32 -8.01
CA SER A 163 -11.65 -24.64 -7.62
C SER A 163 -10.52 -25.52 -7.12
N ALA A 164 -10.85 -26.46 -6.22
CA ALA A 164 -9.87 -27.35 -5.63
C ALA A 164 -9.15 -28.19 -6.69
N GLU A 165 -9.87 -28.65 -7.72
CA GLU A 165 -9.31 -29.44 -8.83
C GLU A 165 -8.35 -28.61 -9.68
N LEU A 166 -8.70 -27.35 -9.99
CA LEU A 166 -7.83 -26.47 -10.76
C LEU A 166 -6.54 -26.15 -10.00
N LEU A 167 -6.64 -25.83 -8.72
CA LEU A 167 -5.47 -25.58 -7.87
C LEU A 167 -4.56 -26.80 -7.77
N LYS A 168 -5.13 -27.99 -7.58
CA LYS A 168 -4.37 -29.23 -7.60
C LYS A 168 -3.68 -29.48 -8.94
N ASN A 169 -4.34 -29.21 -10.05
CA ASN A 169 -3.74 -29.33 -11.38
C ASN A 169 -2.59 -28.33 -11.60
N ILE A 170 -2.76 -27.08 -11.18
CA ILE A 170 -1.72 -26.06 -11.31
C ILE A 170 -0.48 -26.47 -10.51
N PHE A 171 -0.64 -26.89 -9.24
CA PHE A 171 0.48 -27.24 -8.35
C PHE A 171 0.96 -28.68 -8.48
N TRP A 172 0.34 -29.48 -9.35
CA TRP A 172 0.78 -30.84 -9.56
C TRP A 172 2.25 -30.89 -10.00
N ASN A 173 3.02 -31.78 -9.39
CA ASN A 173 4.44 -31.88 -9.66
C ASN A 173 4.73 -32.06 -11.16
N LYS A 174 5.62 -31.23 -11.70
CA LYS A 174 5.98 -31.12 -13.13
C LYS A 174 4.88 -30.54 -14.05
N ALA A 175 3.76 -30.05 -13.53
CA ALA A 175 2.84 -29.25 -14.34
C ALA A 175 3.53 -27.95 -14.80
N PRO A 176 3.24 -27.43 -16.00
CA PRO A 176 3.94 -26.23 -16.53
C PRO A 176 3.83 -24.98 -15.66
N LEU A 177 2.80 -24.87 -14.82
CA LEU A 177 2.52 -23.69 -14.00
C LEU A 177 2.82 -23.91 -12.50
N HIS A 178 3.38 -25.05 -12.11
CA HIS A 178 3.59 -25.41 -10.68
C HIS A 178 4.72 -24.65 -10.01
N ASP A 179 5.68 -24.15 -10.79
CA ASP A 179 6.82 -23.41 -10.27
C ASP A 179 6.49 -21.89 -10.26
N GLY A 180 6.28 -21.37 -9.08
CA GLY A 180 5.84 -20.00 -8.84
C GLY A 180 4.56 -19.92 -8.03
N ALA A 181 3.97 -18.73 -7.99
CA ALA A 181 2.77 -18.45 -7.22
C ALA A 181 1.53 -18.37 -8.11
N VAL A 182 0.40 -18.78 -7.55
CA VAL A 182 -0.94 -18.44 -8.06
C VAL A 182 -1.40 -17.14 -7.40
N ILE A 183 -1.85 -16.16 -8.22
CA ILE A 183 -2.38 -14.90 -7.72
C ILE A 183 -3.90 -14.91 -7.84
N VAL A 184 -4.56 -14.56 -6.75
CA VAL A 184 -6.02 -14.45 -6.66
C VAL A 184 -6.42 -13.01 -6.40
N ARG A 185 -7.30 -12.49 -7.21
CA ARG A 185 -7.89 -11.15 -7.13
C ARG A 185 -9.41 -11.28 -7.13
N ASN A 186 -10.09 -10.73 -6.13
CA ASN A 186 -11.56 -10.74 -6.01
C ASN A 186 -12.18 -12.15 -6.18
N GLY A 187 -11.54 -13.17 -5.59
CA GLY A 187 -12.01 -14.55 -5.68
C GLY A 187 -11.71 -15.29 -7.00
N ARG A 188 -10.99 -14.66 -7.94
CA ARG A 188 -10.61 -15.28 -9.22
C ARG A 188 -9.10 -15.46 -9.32
N ILE A 189 -8.68 -16.54 -9.92
CA ILE A 189 -7.28 -16.77 -10.28
C ILE A 189 -6.96 -15.88 -11.50
N VAL A 190 -6.04 -14.92 -11.30
CA VAL A 190 -5.63 -13.96 -12.36
C VAL A 190 -4.24 -14.26 -12.92
N GLY A 191 -3.46 -15.10 -12.26
CA GLY A 191 -2.15 -15.52 -12.75
C GLY A 191 -1.65 -16.78 -12.08
N ALA A 192 -0.79 -17.54 -12.76
CA ALA A 192 -0.11 -18.71 -12.23
C ALA A 192 1.33 -18.78 -12.72
N GLY A 193 2.20 -19.48 -11.99
CA GLY A 193 3.64 -19.52 -12.27
C GLY A 193 4.32 -18.16 -12.07
N CYS A 194 3.76 -17.29 -11.20
CA CYS A 194 4.27 -15.94 -10.98
C CYS A 194 5.50 -15.96 -10.07
N MET A 195 6.52 -15.17 -10.40
CA MET A 195 7.75 -15.06 -9.62
C MET A 195 7.59 -14.02 -8.50
N LEU A 196 7.83 -14.43 -7.26
CA LEU A 196 7.76 -13.55 -6.10
C LEU A 196 9.16 -13.14 -5.62
N PRO A 197 9.32 -11.94 -5.03
CA PRO A 197 10.55 -11.54 -4.37
C PRO A 197 10.80 -12.44 -3.15
N LEU A 198 12.06 -12.81 -2.94
CA LEU A 198 12.46 -13.56 -1.73
C LEU A 198 12.70 -12.58 -0.58
N SER A 199 12.32 -12.98 0.64
CA SER A 199 12.67 -12.21 1.83
C SER A 199 14.17 -12.14 2.03
N GLY A 200 14.68 -10.93 2.23
CA GLY A 200 16.08 -10.66 2.60
C GLY A 200 16.36 -10.78 4.09
N ASN A 201 15.41 -11.21 4.91
CA ASN A 201 15.57 -11.31 6.36
C ASN A 201 16.50 -12.45 6.73
N VAL A 202 17.67 -12.11 7.28
CA VAL A 202 18.70 -13.06 7.70
C VAL A 202 18.32 -13.89 8.94
N ASN A 203 17.31 -13.45 9.69
CA ASN A 203 16.84 -14.11 10.91
C ASN A 203 15.82 -15.23 10.64
N LEU A 204 15.46 -15.46 9.37
CA LEU A 204 14.57 -16.56 9.02
C LEU A 204 15.23 -17.90 9.26
N SER A 205 14.46 -18.85 9.82
CA SER A 205 14.92 -20.23 10.02
C SER A 205 15.49 -20.83 8.73
N ARG A 206 16.56 -21.57 8.83
CA ARG A 206 17.20 -22.27 7.70
C ARG A 206 16.33 -23.38 7.13
N ASP A 207 15.39 -23.89 7.91
CA ASP A 207 14.45 -24.94 7.51
C ASP A 207 13.31 -24.44 6.60
N LEU A 208 13.28 -23.14 6.28
CA LEU A 208 12.28 -22.58 5.39
C LEU A 208 12.70 -22.76 3.94
N GLY A 209 11.92 -23.55 3.21
CA GLY A 209 12.07 -23.73 1.76
C GLY A 209 11.79 -22.43 0.97
N MET A 210 12.06 -22.49 -0.33
CA MET A 210 11.96 -21.32 -1.23
C MET A 210 10.57 -20.72 -1.26
N ARG A 211 9.49 -21.55 -1.27
CA ARG A 211 8.10 -21.06 -1.25
C ARG A 211 7.77 -20.24 0.00
N HIS A 212 8.29 -20.66 1.17
CA HIS A 212 8.11 -19.89 2.40
C HIS A 212 8.83 -18.54 2.34
N ARG A 213 10.08 -18.52 1.85
CA ARG A 213 10.85 -17.28 1.71
C ARG A 213 10.21 -16.31 0.70
N ALA A 214 9.65 -16.85 -0.39
CA ALA A 214 8.91 -16.08 -1.38
C ALA A 214 7.61 -15.52 -0.79
N GLY A 215 6.86 -16.34 -0.05
CA GLY A 215 5.63 -15.90 0.61
C GLY A 215 5.85 -14.82 1.67
N ILE A 216 6.91 -14.94 2.47
CA ILE A 216 7.31 -13.89 3.41
C ILE A 216 7.71 -12.63 2.61
N GLY A 217 8.55 -12.76 1.57
CA GLY A 217 9.05 -11.65 0.79
C GLY A 217 7.97 -10.79 0.17
N ILE A 218 6.96 -11.40 -0.46
CA ILE A 218 5.84 -10.62 -1.00
C ILE A 218 4.99 -9.98 0.11
N SER A 219 4.80 -10.66 1.24
CA SER A 219 4.04 -10.11 2.37
C SER A 219 4.76 -8.99 3.13
N GLU A 220 6.09 -8.83 2.97
CA GLU A 220 6.86 -7.70 3.47
C GLU A 220 6.64 -6.43 2.63
N HIS A 221 6.32 -6.58 1.35
CA HIS A 221 6.24 -5.49 0.38
C HIS A 221 4.80 -5.16 -0.06
N SER A 222 3.83 -5.97 0.35
CA SER A 222 2.41 -5.79 0.04
C SER A 222 1.54 -6.13 1.25
N ASP A 223 0.26 -5.83 1.14
CA ASP A 223 -0.76 -6.23 2.13
C ASP A 223 -1.40 -7.59 1.81
N ALA A 224 -0.85 -8.32 0.86
CA ALA A 224 -1.36 -9.61 0.43
C ALA A 224 -1.30 -10.68 1.53
N VAL A 225 -2.24 -11.61 1.48
CA VAL A 225 -2.25 -12.82 2.32
C VAL A 225 -1.70 -13.97 1.50
N VAL A 226 -0.71 -14.67 2.02
CA VAL A 226 -0.01 -15.73 1.29
C VAL A 226 -0.20 -17.05 1.98
N ALA A 227 -0.80 -18.00 1.29
CA ALA A 227 -0.98 -19.37 1.72
C ALA A 227 0.12 -20.27 1.11
N ILE A 228 0.67 -21.19 1.90
CA ILE A 228 1.81 -22.01 1.52
C ILE A 228 1.60 -23.45 2.00
N VAL A 229 1.88 -24.43 1.13
CA VAL A 229 2.08 -25.84 1.53
C VAL A 229 3.54 -26.21 1.32
N SER A 230 4.16 -26.78 2.35
CA SER A 230 5.53 -27.31 2.29
C SER A 230 5.57 -28.61 1.51
N GLU A 231 6.39 -28.70 0.49
CA GLU A 231 6.63 -29.96 -0.23
C GLU A 231 7.43 -31.01 0.58
N GLU A 232 8.16 -30.56 1.60
CA GLU A 232 8.95 -31.45 2.45
C GLU A 232 8.11 -32.08 3.56
N THR A 233 7.31 -31.21 4.24
CA THR A 233 6.60 -31.63 5.46
C THR A 233 5.08 -31.77 5.26
N GLY A 234 4.52 -31.21 4.20
CA GLY A 234 3.08 -31.08 4.01
C GLY A 234 2.45 -29.98 4.88
N SER A 235 3.23 -29.28 5.69
CA SER A 235 2.71 -28.27 6.63
C SER A 235 2.09 -27.09 5.89
N ILE A 236 0.87 -26.72 6.30
CA ILE A 236 0.18 -25.51 5.83
C ILE A 236 0.67 -24.32 6.65
N SER A 237 0.98 -23.22 5.98
CA SER A 237 1.46 -21.98 6.58
C SER A 237 0.81 -20.77 5.91
N VAL A 238 0.70 -19.64 6.63
CA VAL A 238 0.24 -18.37 6.10
C VAL A 238 1.21 -17.27 6.45
N ALA A 239 1.57 -16.44 5.45
CA ALA A 239 2.38 -15.25 5.64
C ALA A 239 1.53 -13.99 5.45
N VAL A 240 1.63 -13.04 6.41
CA VAL A 240 0.96 -11.73 6.37
C VAL A 240 1.88 -10.71 7.03
N GLY A 241 2.11 -9.57 6.37
CA GLY A 241 2.93 -8.48 6.91
C GLY A 241 4.34 -8.88 7.32
N GLY A 242 4.97 -9.80 6.59
CA GLY A 242 6.31 -10.33 6.89
C GLY A 242 6.35 -11.39 7.99
N MET A 243 5.21 -11.72 8.59
CA MET A 243 5.13 -12.75 9.65
C MET A 243 4.58 -14.05 9.08
N LEU A 244 5.19 -15.18 9.47
CA LEU A 244 4.80 -16.53 9.05
C LEU A 244 4.18 -17.29 10.21
N LYS A 245 2.92 -17.73 10.04
CA LYS A 245 2.26 -18.70 10.93
C LYS A 245 2.33 -20.07 10.31
N ARG A 246 2.89 -21.03 11.03
CA ARG A 246 3.19 -22.38 10.53
C ARG A 246 2.30 -23.44 11.20
N HIS A 247 2.28 -24.63 10.59
CA HIS A 247 1.60 -25.82 11.13
C HIS A 247 0.11 -25.58 11.43
N LEU A 248 -0.57 -24.94 10.48
CA LEU A 248 -2.00 -24.67 10.63
C LEU A 248 -2.82 -25.92 10.33
N ALA A 249 -3.76 -26.22 11.22
CA ALA A 249 -4.84 -27.16 10.91
C ALA A 249 -5.81 -26.54 9.89
N PRO A 250 -6.49 -27.35 9.04
CA PRO A 250 -7.39 -26.83 8.01
C PRO A 250 -8.43 -25.83 8.53
N GLU A 251 -9.04 -26.08 9.70
CA GLU A 251 -10.04 -25.20 10.31
C GLU A 251 -9.42 -23.87 10.76
N THR A 252 -8.19 -23.90 11.29
CA THR A 252 -7.46 -22.68 11.69
C THR A 252 -7.02 -21.88 10.47
N PHE A 253 -6.62 -22.59 9.40
CA PHE A 253 -6.26 -21.98 8.12
C PHE A 253 -7.45 -21.26 7.49
N MET A 254 -8.64 -21.91 7.44
CA MET A 254 -9.88 -21.32 6.96
C MET A 254 -10.22 -20.04 7.71
N ARG A 255 -10.32 -20.12 9.06
CA ARG A 255 -10.62 -18.94 9.89
C ARG A 255 -9.64 -17.80 9.71
N LEU A 256 -8.36 -18.12 9.50
CA LEU A 256 -7.34 -17.10 9.28
C LEU A 256 -7.54 -16.39 7.93
N LEU A 257 -7.84 -17.13 6.86
CA LEU A 257 -8.15 -16.55 5.56
C LEU A 257 -9.41 -15.70 5.63
N GLU A 258 -10.49 -16.19 6.26
CA GLU A 258 -11.74 -15.42 6.46
C GLU A 258 -11.48 -14.12 7.22
N ASN A 259 -10.76 -14.17 8.33
CA ASN A 259 -10.42 -13.00 9.13
C ASN A 259 -9.57 -11.98 8.37
N GLU A 260 -8.62 -12.42 7.54
CA GLU A 260 -7.73 -11.51 6.83
C GLU A 260 -8.35 -10.98 5.53
N LEU A 261 -9.28 -11.72 4.89
CA LEU A 261 -9.85 -11.37 3.60
C LEU A 261 -11.27 -10.81 3.66
N LEU A 262 -12.09 -11.23 4.65
CA LEU A 262 -13.50 -10.82 4.77
C LEU A 262 -13.74 -9.83 5.92
N SER A 263 -13.25 -10.10 7.15
CA SER A 263 -13.61 -9.33 8.33
C SER A 263 -13.04 -7.91 8.41
N LYS A 264 -11.92 -7.65 7.74
CA LYS A 264 -11.37 -6.28 7.68
C LYS A 264 -12.21 -5.36 6.80
N GLU A 265 -12.94 -5.90 5.84
CA GLU A 265 -13.80 -5.11 4.95
C GLU A 265 -15.11 -4.68 5.64
N GLU A 266 -15.70 -5.51 6.49
CA GLU A 266 -16.90 -5.12 7.25
C GLU A 266 -16.62 -3.95 8.19
N ASN A 267 -15.51 -3.99 8.93
CA ASN A 267 -15.13 -2.91 9.85
C ASN A 267 -14.78 -1.59 9.16
N GLU A 268 -14.22 -1.63 7.95
CA GLU A 268 -13.88 -0.42 7.21
C GLU A 268 -15.09 0.19 6.50
N ASN A 269 -16.00 -0.63 5.96
CA ASN A 269 -17.25 -0.15 5.35
C ASN A 269 -18.18 0.48 6.40
N VAL A 270 -18.26 -0.09 7.61
CA VAL A 270 -19.03 0.49 8.74
C VAL A 270 -18.43 1.83 9.16
N ASN A 271 -17.11 1.97 9.21
CA ASN A 271 -16.43 3.22 9.57
C ASN A 271 -16.65 4.33 8.53
N ILE A 272 -16.65 4.00 7.24
CA ILE A 272 -16.88 4.98 6.16
C ILE A 272 -18.33 5.43 6.15
N LEU A 273 -19.28 4.53 6.28
CA LEU A 273 -20.72 4.85 6.35
C LEU A 273 -21.06 5.69 7.58
N THR A 274 -20.48 5.39 8.73
CA THR A 274 -20.64 6.20 9.95
C THR A 274 -20.00 7.58 9.82
N LEU A 275 -18.87 7.71 9.14
CA LEU A 275 -18.21 9.00 8.86
C LEU A 275 -19.04 9.83 7.89
N ILE A 276 -19.56 9.26 6.81
CA ILE A 276 -20.42 9.92 5.84
C ILE A 276 -21.74 10.34 6.50
N SER A 277 -22.36 9.47 7.30
CA SER A 277 -23.59 9.80 8.02
C SER A 277 -23.39 10.91 9.05
N SER A 278 -22.25 10.95 9.73
CA SER A 278 -21.87 12.00 10.68
C SER A 278 -21.61 13.36 9.98
N LEU A 279 -21.02 13.34 8.79
CA LEU A 279 -20.81 14.55 7.98
C LEU A 279 -22.13 15.09 7.41
N LEU A 280 -23.01 14.22 6.92
CA LEU A 280 -24.34 14.62 6.41
C LEU A 280 -25.27 15.12 7.52
N SER A 281 -25.19 14.54 8.73
CA SER A 281 -25.96 15.00 9.88
C SER A 281 -25.49 16.37 10.41
N ARG A 282 -24.18 16.68 10.25
CA ARG A 282 -23.61 17.99 10.58
C ARG A 282 -24.01 19.08 9.58
N SER A 283 -24.09 18.74 8.30
CA SER A 283 -24.56 19.66 7.25
C SER A 283 -26.03 20.04 7.44
N ARG A 284 -26.88 19.06 7.81
CA ARG A 284 -28.31 19.33 8.07
C ARG A 284 -28.58 20.19 9.31
N LYS A 285 -27.71 20.13 10.33
CA LYS A 285 -27.85 20.99 11.53
C LYS A 285 -27.34 22.42 11.33
N GLY A 286 -26.50 22.65 10.30
CA GLY A 286 -26.08 24.00 9.91
C GLY A 286 -27.18 24.78 9.20
N ASP A 287 -27.94 24.10 8.34
CA ASP A 287 -29.01 24.77 7.55
C ASP A 287 -30.28 25.07 8.38
N GLU A 288 -30.51 24.38 9.52
CA GLU A 288 -31.65 24.67 10.42
C GLU A 288 -31.40 25.84 11.39
N GLN A 289 -30.15 26.30 11.55
CA GLN A 289 -29.83 27.45 12.41
C GLN A 289 -29.82 28.78 11.65
N ASP A 290 -29.69 28.76 10.31
CA ASP A 290 -29.74 29.98 9.50
C ASP A 290 -31.15 30.39 9.03
N GLU A 291 -32.21 29.59 9.37
CA GLU A 291 -33.61 29.92 9.07
C GLU A 291 -34.38 30.56 10.28
N ILE A 292 -33.72 30.79 11.43
CA ILE A 292 -34.39 31.30 12.65
C ILE A 292 -33.80 32.66 13.14
N ASP A 293 -32.94 33.34 12.36
CA ASP A 293 -32.50 34.72 12.67
C ASP A 293 -33.00 35.75 11.62
#